data_d2d50c1433506ea625fb1ae095c1a8eb
#
_entry.id   d2d50c1433506ea625fb1ae095c1a8eb
#
_cell.length_a   1.000
_cell.length_b   1.000
_cell.length_c   1.000
_cell.angle_alpha   90.00
_cell.angle_beta   90.00
_cell.angle_gamma   90.00
#
_symmetry.space_group_name_H-M   'P 1'
#
loop_
_entity.id
_entity.type
_entity.pdbx_description
1 polymer ?
#
loop_
_entity_poly.entity_id
_entity_poly.type
_entity_poly.pdbx_seq_one_letter_code
_entity_poly.pdbx_strand_id
1 'polypeptide(L)'
;MTTSMGELPVSPAISVILPVLNEAPHLAESVSAILSQDYLGKFEVILALGPSSDHTNKVADELAARDSRIKLVANPTGKTAAGLNLAIAASESPVIVRVDGHAKVPNNYLSLAVLILRESGAVNVGGVMAAEGVTKFEIAVSSAMRSPLGVGASRFHTGGKAGEVDTVYLGAFRRDAINAVGGFDERYTRAQDWELNHRLRKSGGKIYFDPRLQVTYRPRPNLGKLAKQYFQYGRWRRVVSRSHPGTVNLRYLAPPFALVGTLTSLLMGLLIHPIFYLPAAIYGAFILISALFIAKSPREFISLLAIIPTMHFAWGAGFLTSTKVLR
;
A
#
# COMPACT_ATOMS: atom_id res chain seq x y z
N MET A 1 -21.72 20.72 4.19
CA MET A 1 -22.89 19.86 4.51
C MET A 1 -22.36 18.44 4.69
N THR A 2 -22.27 17.95 5.89
CA THR A 2 -21.97 16.54 6.20
C THR A 2 -23.23 15.75 5.84
N THR A 3 -23.26 15.12 4.68
CA THR A 3 -24.31 14.19 4.33
C THR A 3 -24.22 13.05 5.35
N SER A 4 -25.22 12.94 6.23
CA SER A 4 -25.37 11.80 7.13
C SER A 4 -25.42 10.53 6.28
N MET A 5 -24.31 9.79 6.23
CA MET A 5 -24.31 8.50 5.56
C MET A 5 -25.20 7.56 6.37
N GLY A 6 -26.16 6.93 5.71
CA GLY A 6 -27.07 5.97 6.33
C GLY A 6 -26.32 4.85 7.04
N GLU A 7 -26.97 4.25 8.03
CA GLU A 7 -26.42 3.09 8.74
C GLU A 7 -26.28 1.90 7.78
N LEU A 8 -25.10 1.23 7.79
CA LEU A 8 -24.91 0.02 7.01
C LEU A 8 -25.70 -1.14 7.64
N PRO A 9 -26.39 -1.99 6.84
CA PRO A 9 -26.98 -3.24 7.33
C PRO A 9 -25.95 -4.12 8.04
N VAL A 10 -26.41 -5.13 8.78
CA VAL A 10 -25.51 -6.08 9.46
C VAL A 10 -24.65 -6.86 8.46
N SER A 11 -25.24 -7.24 7.33
CA SER A 11 -24.57 -8.00 6.26
C SER A 11 -24.89 -7.35 4.90
N PRO A 12 -24.32 -6.16 4.59
CA PRO A 12 -24.54 -5.49 3.32
C PRO A 12 -23.94 -6.30 2.17
N ALA A 13 -24.45 -6.14 0.95
CA ALA A 13 -23.76 -6.69 -0.21
C ALA A 13 -22.37 -6.06 -0.38
N ILE A 14 -21.39 -6.87 -0.83
CA ILE A 14 -20.00 -6.45 -1.03
C ILE A 14 -19.57 -6.70 -2.47
N SER A 15 -18.89 -5.73 -3.09
CA SER A 15 -18.12 -5.95 -4.31
C SER A 15 -16.65 -5.93 -3.99
N VAL A 16 -15.98 -7.07 -4.15
CA VAL A 16 -14.52 -7.17 -4.02
C VAL A 16 -13.91 -6.85 -5.38
N ILE A 17 -13.10 -5.81 -5.46
CA ILE A 17 -12.53 -5.29 -6.70
C ILE A 17 -11.02 -5.55 -6.77
N LEU A 18 -10.56 -6.14 -7.88
CA LEU A 18 -9.15 -6.46 -8.12
C LEU A 18 -8.68 -5.88 -9.45
N PRO A 19 -7.73 -4.94 -9.44
CA PRO A 19 -6.99 -4.59 -10.65
C PRO A 19 -5.94 -5.67 -10.93
N VAL A 20 -5.96 -6.26 -12.13
CA VAL A 20 -5.16 -7.43 -12.46
C VAL A 20 -4.31 -7.16 -13.70
N LEU A 21 -2.97 -7.31 -13.59
CA LEU A 21 -2.02 -7.18 -14.68
C LEU A 21 -0.76 -8.01 -14.40
N ASN A 22 -0.49 -9.04 -15.19
CA ASN A 22 0.66 -9.94 -15.05
C ASN A 22 0.71 -10.62 -13.65
N GLU A 23 -0.38 -11.26 -13.27
CA GLU A 23 -0.59 -11.91 -11.96
C GLU A 23 -0.84 -13.42 -12.09
N ALA A 24 -0.54 -14.04 -13.25
CA ALA A 24 -0.80 -15.46 -13.49
C ALA A 24 -0.32 -16.40 -12.36
N PRO A 25 0.84 -16.18 -11.71
CA PRO A 25 1.31 -17.06 -10.64
C PRO A 25 0.52 -16.97 -9.33
N HIS A 26 -0.25 -15.88 -9.14
CA HIS A 26 -0.85 -15.55 -7.83
C HIS A 26 -2.37 -15.40 -7.87
N LEU A 27 -2.94 -15.08 -9.05
CA LEU A 27 -4.35 -14.73 -9.19
C LEU A 27 -5.30 -15.80 -8.65
N ALA A 28 -5.04 -17.07 -8.98
CA ALA A 28 -5.89 -18.18 -8.54
C ALA A 28 -5.91 -18.33 -7.00
N GLU A 29 -4.76 -18.17 -6.34
CA GLU A 29 -4.67 -18.23 -4.87
C GLU A 29 -5.38 -17.03 -4.23
N SER A 30 -5.18 -15.83 -4.76
CA SER A 30 -5.84 -14.61 -4.26
C SER A 30 -7.36 -14.71 -4.38
N VAL A 31 -7.88 -15.10 -5.54
CA VAL A 31 -9.33 -15.27 -5.77
C VAL A 31 -9.90 -16.38 -4.89
N SER A 32 -9.21 -17.51 -4.76
CA SER A 32 -9.65 -18.61 -3.87
C SER A 32 -9.78 -18.16 -2.41
N ALA A 33 -8.83 -17.36 -1.90
CA ALA A 33 -8.90 -16.80 -0.55
C ALA A 33 -10.11 -15.84 -0.37
N ILE A 34 -10.50 -15.13 -1.43
CA ILE A 34 -11.70 -14.27 -1.40
C ILE A 34 -12.98 -15.11 -1.46
N LEU A 35 -13.02 -16.12 -2.31
CA LEU A 35 -14.21 -16.97 -2.46
C LEU A 35 -14.50 -17.84 -1.21
N SER A 36 -13.48 -18.10 -0.39
CA SER A 36 -13.55 -18.87 0.86
C SER A 36 -13.91 -18.04 2.11
N GLN A 37 -14.34 -16.78 1.93
CA GLN A 37 -14.72 -15.93 3.05
C GLN A 37 -15.92 -16.47 3.83
N ASP A 38 -15.91 -16.30 5.16
CA ASP A 38 -16.99 -16.67 6.08
C ASP A 38 -18.18 -15.68 6.09
N TYR A 39 -18.22 -14.76 5.14
CA TYR A 39 -19.18 -13.70 5.08
C TYR A 39 -20.60 -14.20 4.75
N LEU A 40 -21.55 -13.90 5.62
CA LEU A 40 -22.95 -14.36 5.49
C LEU A 40 -23.77 -13.55 4.48
N GLY A 41 -23.35 -12.35 4.14
CA GLY A 41 -23.99 -11.51 3.13
C GLY A 41 -23.61 -11.93 1.70
N LYS A 42 -24.31 -11.35 0.72
CA LYS A 42 -23.95 -11.54 -0.69
C LYS A 42 -22.65 -10.82 -1.01
N PHE A 43 -21.77 -11.43 -1.78
CA PHE A 43 -20.61 -10.75 -2.36
C PHE A 43 -20.29 -11.24 -3.76
N GLU A 44 -19.65 -10.39 -4.53
CA GLU A 44 -19.14 -10.64 -5.86
C GLU A 44 -17.65 -10.25 -5.95
N VAL A 45 -16.95 -10.78 -6.94
CA VAL A 45 -15.52 -10.51 -7.20
C VAL A 45 -15.39 -9.97 -8.60
N ILE A 46 -14.86 -8.77 -8.75
CA ILE A 46 -14.73 -8.09 -10.04
C ILE A 46 -13.24 -7.97 -10.37
N LEU A 47 -12.81 -8.69 -11.40
CA LEU A 47 -11.44 -8.68 -11.91
C LEU A 47 -11.35 -7.68 -13.06
N ALA A 48 -10.65 -6.56 -12.85
CA ALA A 48 -10.38 -5.58 -13.90
C ALA A 48 -9.09 -5.94 -14.63
N LEU A 49 -9.23 -6.60 -15.78
CA LEU A 49 -8.16 -7.24 -16.54
C LEU A 49 -7.41 -6.24 -17.41
N GLY A 50 -6.13 -6.01 -17.09
CA GLY A 50 -5.21 -5.26 -17.92
C GLY A 50 -4.69 -6.08 -19.12
N PRO A 51 -3.95 -5.44 -20.07
CA PRO A 51 -3.32 -6.10 -21.20
C PRO A 51 -2.08 -6.90 -20.74
N SER A 52 -2.32 -8.03 -20.08
CA SER A 52 -1.28 -8.89 -19.53
C SER A 52 -0.48 -9.59 -20.65
N SER A 53 0.84 -9.69 -20.46
CA SER A 53 1.76 -10.39 -21.36
C SER A 53 2.03 -11.85 -20.96
N ASP A 54 1.46 -12.27 -19.83
CA ASP A 54 1.49 -13.65 -19.34
C ASP A 54 0.10 -14.31 -19.48
N HIS A 55 -0.11 -15.45 -18.85
CA HIS A 55 -1.38 -16.20 -18.92
C HIS A 55 -2.47 -15.67 -17.95
N THR A 56 -2.33 -14.48 -17.38
CA THR A 56 -3.26 -13.93 -16.39
C THR A 56 -4.73 -13.93 -16.88
N ASN A 57 -4.97 -13.44 -18.10
CA ASN A 57 -6.33 -13.33 -18.61
C ASN A 57 -6.98 -14.71 -18.79
N LYS A 58 -6.20 -15.71 -19.26
CA LYS A 58 -6.67 -17.09 -19.35
C LYS A 58 -7.03 -17.67 -17.98
N VAL A 59 -6.20 -17.42 -16.96
CA VAL A 59 -6.52 -17.83 -15.57
C VAL A 59 -7.80 -17.16 -15.08
N ALA A 60 -8.00 -15.89 -15.38
CA ALA A 60 -9.23 -15.16 -14.98
C ALA A 60 -10.46 -15.74 -15.69
N ASP A 61 -10.40 -16.06 -16.97
CA ASP A 61 -11.49 -16.70 -17.72
C ASP A 61 -11.86 -18.07 -17.12
N GLU A 62 -10.87 -18.88 -16.78
CA GLU A 62 -11.06 -20.18 -16.13
C GLU A 62 -11.70 -20.05 -14.75
N LEU A 63 -11.32 -19.03 -13.95
CA LEU A 63 -11.91 -18.77 -12.66
C LEU A 63 -13.38 -18.32 -12.77
N ALA A 64 -13.68 -17.41 -13.69
CA ALA A 64 -15.04 -16.93 -13.93
C ALA A 64 -15.98 -18.03 -14.45
N ALA A 65 -15.46 -18.97 -15.25
CA ALA A 65 -16.22 -20.12 -15.70
C ALA A 65 -16.61 -21.11 -14.57
N ARG A 66 -15.85 -21.12 -13.47
CA ARG A 66 -16.05 -22.03 -12.33
C ARG A 66 -16.94 -21.45 -11.22
N ASP A 67 -16.99 -20.12 -11.08
CA ASP A 67 -17.75 -19.47 -10.00
C ASP A 67 -18.46 -18.22 -10.51
N SER A 68 -19.79 -18.24 -10.48
CA SER A 68 -20.66 -17.17 -10.98
C SER A 68 -20.56 -15.86 -10.20
N ARG A 69 -19.93 -15.85 -9.03
CA ARG A 69 -19.63 -14.63 -8.28
C ARG A 69 -18.54 -13.79 -8.92
N ILE A 70 -17.73 -14.36 -9.84
CA ILE A 70 -16.64 -13.67 -10.52
C ILE A 70 -17.15 -12.98 -11.78
N LYS A 71 -16.88 -11.69 -11.88
CA LYS A 71 -17.15 -10.87 -13.07
C LYS A 71 -15.83 -10.35 -13.64
N LEU A 72 -15.70 -10.37 -14.96
CA LEU A 72 -14.53 -9.85 -15.67
C LEU A 72 -14.86 -8.50 -16.31
N VAL A 73 -13.97 -7.52 -16.13
CA VAL A 73 -14.09 -6.19 -16.73
C VAL A 73 -12.79 -5.85 -17.44
N ALA A 74 -12.86 -5.39 -18.68
CA ALA A 74 -11.68 -4.97 -19.42
C ALA A 74 -11.10 -3.67 -18.86
N ASN A 75 -9.78 -3.62 -18.62
CA ASN A 75 -9.01 -2.43 -18.28
C ASN A 75 -7.95 -2.16 -19.35
N PRO A 76 -8.30 -1.55 -20.49
CA PRO A 76 -7.36 -1.41 -21.63
C PRO A 76 -6.09 -0.63 -21.29
N THR A 77 -6.14 0.21 -20.28
CA THR A 77 -4.98 1.03 -19.85
C THR A 77 -3.95 0.24 -19.03
N GLY A 78 -4.34 -0.87 -18.42
CA GLY A 78 -3.53 -1.61 -17.45
C GLY A 78 -3.19 -0.83 -16.18
N LYS A 79 -3.70 0.40 -16.03
CA LYS A 79 -3.45 1.22 -14.82
C LYS A 79 -4.33 0.76 -13.67
N THR A 80 -3.75 0.67 -12.49
CA THR A 80 -4.45 0.25 -11.26
C THR A 80 -5.67 1.12 -10.96
N ALA A 81 -5.54 2.45 -10.98
CA ALA A 81 -6.64 3.38 -10.67
C ALA A 81 -7.80 3.25 -11.67
N ALA A 82 -7.50 3.15 -12.98
CA ALA A 82 -8.51 2.94 -14.01
C ALA A 82 -9.23 1.59 -13.83
N GLY A 83 -8.48 0.52 -13.58
CA GLY A 83 -9.07 -0.80 -13.31
C GLY A 83 -9.98 -0.79 -12.08
N LEU A 84 -9.58 -0.11 -11.00
CA LEU A 84 -10.42 0.06 -9.81
C LEU A 84 -11.73 0.81 -10.12
N ASN A 85 -11.65 1.93 -10.86
CA ASN A 85 -12.85 2.68 -11.26
C ASN A 85 -13.78 1.87 -12.15
N LEU A 86 -13.24 1.13 -13.12
CA LEU A 86 -14.03 0.25 -13.99
C LEU A 86 -14.73 -0.85 -13.19
N ALA A 87 -14.04 -1.45 -12.21
CA ALA A 87 -14.64 -2.45 -11.32
C ALA A 87 -15.72 -1.86 -10.41
N ILE A 88 -15.53 -0.63 -9.89
CA ILE A 88 -16.54 0.09 -9.12
C ILE A 88 -17.77 0.37 -9.98
N ALA A 89 -17.59 0.82 -11.23
CA ALA A 89 -18.68 1.12 -12.15
C ALA A 89 -19.47 -0.13 -12.57
N ALA A 90 -18.81 -1.31 -12.60
CA ALA A 90 -19.46 -2.59 -12.93
C ALA A 90 -20.18 -3.24 -11.73
N SER A 91 -20.27 -2.59 -10.59
CA SER A 91 -20.85 -3.11 -9.35
C SER A 91 -21.86 -2.13 -8.74
N GLU A 92 -22.77 -2.66 -7.90
CA GLU A 92 -23.80 -1.86 -7.22
C GLU A 92 -23.77 -1.99 -5.69
N SER A 93 -22.95 -2.88 -5.14
CA SER A 93 -22.92 -3.15 -3.70
C SER A 93 -22.58 -1.91 -2.86
N PRO A 94 -23.20 -1.69 -1.70
CA PRO A 94 -22.96 -0.53 -0.85
C PRO A 94 -21.56 -0.51 -0.21
N VAL A 95 -20.88 -1.66 -0.17
CA VAL A 95 -19.52 -1.79 0.33
C VAL A 95 -18.60 -2.27 -0.80
N ILE A 96 -17.49 -1.57 -0.98
CA ILE A 96 -16.43 -1.90 -1.93
C ILE A 96 -15.21 -2.35 -1.14
N VAL A 97 -14.69 -3.53 -1.42
CA VAL A 97 -13.44 -4.02 -0.82
C VAL A 97 -12.40 -4.16 -1.90
N ARG A 98 -11.29 -3.44 -1.77
CA ARG A 98 -10.15 -3.60 -2.67
C ARG A 98 -9.25 -4.74 -2.21
N VAL A 99 -8.87 -5.59 -3.13
CA VAL A 99 -7.81 -6.60 -2.96
C VAL A 99 -6.89 -6.53 -4.20
N ASP A 100 -5.59 -6.71 -4.03
CA ASP A 100 -4.66 -6.79 -5.17
C ASP A 100 -4.54 -8.24 -5.66
N GLY A 101 -4.27 -8.46 -6.95
CA GLY A 101 -4.27 -9.78 -7.59
C GLY A 101 -3.24 -10.80 -7.04
N HIS A 102 -2.32 -10.34 -6.19
CA HIS A 102 -1.32 -11.15 -5.49
C HIS A 102 -1.43 -11.06 -3.96
N ALA A 103 -2.50 -10.46 -3.46
CA ALA A 103 -2.73 -10.35 -2.02
C ALA A 103 -3.47 -11.58 -1.50
N LYS A 104 -3.18 -11.97 -0.25
CA LYS A 104 -3.88 -13.05 0.44
C LYS A 104 -4.55 -12.49 1.67
N VAL A 105 -5.87 -12.65 1.73
CA VAL A 105 -6.71 -12.22 2.85
C VAL A 105 -7.15 -13.43 3.69
N PRO A 106 -7.25 -13.29 5.02
CA PRO A 106 -7.81 -14.35 5.87
C PRO A 106 -9.31 -14.53 5.60
N ASN A 107 -9.87 -15.70 5.95
CA ASN A 107 -11.25 -16.07 5.65
C ASN A 107 -12.32 -15.18 6.33
N ASN A 108 -11.98 -14.46 7.38
CA ASN A 108 -12.85 -13.53 8.11
C ASN A 108 -12.67 -12.05 7.70
N TYR A 109 -11.96 -11.78 6.59
CA TYR A 109 -11.61 -10.42 6.23
C TYR A 109 -12.83 -9.56 5.87
N LEU A 110 -13.79 -10.11 5.11
CA LEU A 110 -14.98 -9.37 4.69
C LEU A 110 -15.93 -9.11 5.86
N SER A 111 -16.18 -10.12 6.70
CA SER A 111 -17.02 -9.99 7.89
C SER A 111 -16.45 -8.96 8.87
N LEU A 112 -15.15 -9.01 9.10
CA LEU A 112 -14.45 -8.07 9.97
C LEU A 112 -14.42 -6.64 9.39
N ALA A 113 -14.20 -6.48 8.09
CA ALA A 113 -14.21 -5.17 7.45
C ALA A 113 -15.58 -4.48 7.58
N VAL A 114 -16.68 -5.22 7.37
CA VAL A 114 -18.04 -4.68 7.57
C VAL A 114 -18.30 -4.32 9.03
N LEU A 115 -17.90 -5.19 9.96
CA LEU A 115 -18.03 -4.92 11.40
C LEU A 115 -17.34 -3.59 11.76
N ILE A 116 -16.09 -3.43 11.35
CA ILE A 116 -15.29 -2.22 11.66
C ILE A 116 -15.88 -0.98 10.97
N LEU A 117 -16.36 -1.07 9.72
CA LEU A 117 -17.04 0.03 9.03
C LEU A 117 -18.24 0.52 9.83
N ARG A 118 -19.03 -0.42 10.40
CA ARG A 118 -20.22 -0.11 11.20
C ARG A 118 -19.84 0.48 12.56
N GLU A 119 -18.94 -0.15 13.29
CA GLU A 119 -18.53 0.27 14.64
C GLU A 119 -17.83 1.63 14.64
N SER A 120 -16.94 1.87 13.66
CA SER A 120 -16.16 3.11 13.60
C SER A 120 -16.91 4.29 12.98
N GLY A 121 -17.97 4.03 12.20
CA GLY A 121 -18.63 5.02 11.35
C GLY A 121 -17.71 5.58 10.25
N ALA A 122 -16.59 4.92 9.96
CA ALA A 122 -15.65 5.35 8.95
C ALA A 122 -16.18 5.16 7.52
N VAL A 123 -15.64 5.92 6.58
CA VAL A 123 -15.93 5.78 5.15
C VAL A 123 -14.98 4.79 4.45
N ASN A 124 -13.82 4.56 5.07
CA ASN A 124 -12.84 3.56 4.64
C ASN A 124 -12.15 2.96 5.87
N VAL A 125 -12.04 1.65 5.88
CA VAL A 125 -11.31 0.90 6.91
C VAL A 125 -10.26 0.01 6.25
N GLY A 126 -9.15 -0.18 6.93
CA GLY A 126 -8.11 -1.11 6.50
C GLY A 126 -7.16 -1.41 7.65
N GLY A 127 -6.19 -2.26 7.42
CA GLY A 127 -5.35 -2.74 8.49
C GLY A 127 -3.88 -2.88 8.11
N VAL A 128 -3.28 -3.96 8.57
CA VAL A 128 -1.85 -4.22 8.46
C VAL A 128 -1.52 -4.84 7.11
N MET A 129 -0.57 -4.26 6.40
CA MET A 129 0.15 -4.91 5.32
C MET A 129 1.17 -5.87 5.95
N ALA A 130 0.74 -7.10 6.21
CA ALA A 130 1.55 -8.12 6.85
C ALA A 130 2.65 -8.59 5.89
N ALA A 131 3.80 -7.92 5.93
CA ALA A 131 4.93 -8.31 5.10
C ALA A 131 5.48 -9.66 5.54
N GLU A 132 5.42 -10.67 4.64
CA GLU A 132 5.87 -12.05 4.88
C GLU A 132 6.84 -12.47 3.78
N GLY A 133 8.09 -12.72 4.16
CA GLY A 133 9.14 -13.18 3.25
C GLY A 133 9.22 -14.70 3.21
N VAL A 134 9.48 -15.25 2.03
CA VAL A 134 9.74 -16.69 1.83
C VAL A 134 11.25 -16.97 1.83
N THR A 135 12.02 -16.13 1.15
CA THR A 135 13.48 -16.24 1.14
C THR A 135 14.11 -15.49 2.32
N LYS A 136 15.35 -15.82 2.67
CA LYS A 136 16.09 -15.13 3.75
C LYS A 136 16.19 -13.63 3.52
N PHE A 137 16.35 -13.20 2.26
CA PHE A 137 16.36 -11.79 1.90
C PHE A 137 14.98 -11.13 2.09
N GLU A 138 13.91 -11.77 1.61
CA GLU A 138 12.54 -11.27 1.79
C GLU A 138 12.15 -11.19 3.28
N ILE A 139 12.60 -12.14 4.10
CA ILE A 139 12.40 -12.11 5.57
C ILE A 139 13.06 -10.87 6.17
N ALA A 140 14.30 -10.57 5.80
CA ALA A 140 15.00 -9.37 6.28
C ALA A 140 14.30 -8.07 5.78
N VAL A 141 13.81 -8.04 4.54
CA VAL A 141 12.99 -6.92 4.05
C VAL A 141 11.69 -6.81 4.84
N SER A 142 11.01 -7.93 5.14
CA SER A 142 9.80 -7.94 5.97
C SER A 142 10.04 -7.32 7.34
N SER A 143 11.14 -7.70 8.00
CA SER A 143 11.52 -7.16 9.30
C SER A 143 11.77 -5.65 9.25
N ALA A 144 12.48 -5.17 8.21
CA ALA A 144 12.68 -3.73 7.98
C ALA A 144 11.35 -3.00 7.72
N MET A 145 10.44 -3.57 6.91
CA MET A 145 9.14 -2.97 6.59
C MET A 145 8.19 -2.92 7.79
N ARG A 146 8.34 -3.80 8.76
CA ARG A 146 7.54 -3.83 9.99
C ARG A 146 8.13 -2.98 11.12
N SER A 147 9.29 -2.37 10.91
CA SER A 147 9.97 -1.54 11.89
C SER A 147 9.81 -0.05 11.58
N PRO A 148 9.51 0.79 12.59
CA PRO A 148 9.55 2.24 12.44
C PRO A 148 10.90 2.78 11.96
N LEU A 149 11.99 2.08 12.26
CA LEU A 149 13.35 2.43 11.84
C LEU A 149 13.58 2.21 10.34
N GLY A 150 12.80 1.33 9.69
CA GLY A 150 12.88 1.07 8.26
C GLY A 150 11.92 1.92 7.42
N VAL A 151 10.67 2.14 7.89
CA VAL A 151 9.60 2.76 7.10
C VAL A 151 8.93 3.97 7.78
N GLY A 152 9.41 4.35 8.96
CA GLY A 152 8.75 5.36 9.78
C GLY A 152 7.47 4.83 10.45
N ALA A 153 6.81 5.68 11.23
CA ALA A 153 5.65 5.32 12.06
C ALA A 153 4.34 5.28 11.23
N SER A 154 4.26 4.39 10.23
CA SER A 154 3.02 4.17 9.47
C SER A 154 2.30 2.94 10.00
N ARG A 155 1.10 3.12 10.60
CA ARG A 155 0.36 2.02 11.26
C ARG A 155 0.09 0.84 10.35
N PHE A 156 -0.17 1.04 9.07
CA PHE A 156 -0.40 -0.07 8.16
C PHE A 156 0.86 -0.91 7.87
N HIS A 157 2.05 -0.41 8.20
CA HIS A 157 3.31 -1.19 8.16
C HIS A 157 3.66 -1.76 9.52
N THR A 158 3.59 -0.93 10.56
CA THR A 158 4.14 -1.24 11.88
C THR A 158 3.12 -1.83 12.85
N GLY A 159 1.83 -1.82 12.47
CA GLY A 159 0.75 -2.18 13.40
C GLY A 159 0.45 -1.06 14.40
N GLY A 160 -0.14 -1.44 15.52
CA GLY A 160 -0.47 -0.52 16.61
C GLY A 160 -1.95 -0.56 16.98
N LYS A 161 -2.40 0.42 17.78
CA LYS A 161 -3.79 0.50 18.24
C LYS A 161 -4.73 0.91 17.11
N ALA A 162 -5.94 0.35 17.12
CA ALA A 162 -7.02 0.78 16.24
C ALA A 162 -7.32 2.28 16.44
N GLY A 163 -7.76 2.95 15.38
CA GLY A 163 -8.09 4.37 15.43
C GLY A 163 -8.01 5.08 14.09
N GLU A 164 -8.35 6.36 14.11
CA GLU A 164 -8.31 7.22 12.93
C GLU A 164 -6.87 7.44 12.44
N VAL A 165 -6.70 7.43 11.10
CA VAL A 165 -5.41 7.56 10.43
C VAL A 165 -5.54 8.37 9.13
N ASP A 166 -4.40 8.78 8.56
CA ASP A 166 -4.37 9.47 7.27
C ASP A 166 -4.72 8.54 6.10
N THR A 167 -4.31 7.30 6.17
CA THR A 167 -4.44 6.31 5.09
C THR A 167 -4.32 4.89 5.63
N VAL A 168 -4.91 3.95 4.93
CA VAL A 168 -4.82 2.51 5.17
C VAL A 168 -4.29 1.78 3.94
N TYR A 169 -3.88 0.54 4.11
CA TYR A 169 -3.49 -0.35 3.01
C TYR A 169 -4.74 -1.02 2.43
N LEU A 170 -4.86 -1.05 1.10
CA LEU A 170 -6.01 -1.51 0.31
C LEU A 170 -7.29 -0.74 0.66
N GLY A 171 -8.12 -1.24 1.55
CA GLY A 171 -9.30 -0.56 2.08
C GLY A 171 -10.61 -1.27 1.76
N ALA A 172 -11.55 -1.16 2.72
CA ALA A 172 -12.96 -1.45 2.55
C ALA A 172 -13.72 -0.13 2.70
N PHE A 173 -14.46 0.24 1.68
CA PHE A 173 -15.02 1.57 1.50
C PHE A 173 -16.55 1.53 1.51
N ARG A 174 -17.17 2.60 2.02
CA ARG A 174 -18.56 2.91 1.68
C ARG A 174 -18.61 3.42 0.25
N ARG A 175 -19.45 2.83 -0.60
CA ARG A 175 -19.61 3.23 -2.00
C ARG A 175 -19.96 4.70 -2.15
N ASP A 176 -20.91 5.19 -1.35
CA ASP A 176 -21.36 6.58 -1.42
C ASP A 176 -20.21 7.56 -1.21
N ALA A 177 -19.27 7.24 -0.32
CA ALA A 177 -18.12 8.07 -0.06
C ALA A 177 -17.15 8.09 -1.26
N ILE A 178 -16.90 6.94 -1.91
CA ILE A 178 -16.08 6.89 -3.12
C ILE A 178 -16.73 7.70 -4.23
N ASN A 179 -18.03 7.52 -4.45
CA ASN A 179 -18.77 8.21 -5.50
C ASN A 179 -18.80 9.72 -5.27
N ALA A 180 -18.97 10.16 -4.02
CA ALA A 180 -18.98 11.58 -3.66
C ALA A 180 -17.68 12.32 -3.98
N VAL A 181 -16.54 11.60 -4.02
CA VAL A 181 -15.24 12.18 -4.39
C VAL A 181 -14.79 11.82 -5.80
N GLY A 182 -15.64 11.16 -6.61
CA GLY A 182 -15.37 10.84 -8.02
C GLY A 182 -14.41 9.67 -8.25
N GLY A 183 -14.32 8.72 -7.32
CA GLY A 183 -13.47 7.52 -7.48
C GLY A 183 -11.97 7.78 -7.33
N PHE A 184 -11.16 6.88 -7.87
CA PHE A 184 -9.69 7.01 -7.91
C PHE A 184 -9.26 7.96 -9.02
N ASP A 185 -8.27 8.82 -8.74
CA ASP A 185 -7.68 9.69 -9.75
C ASP A 185 -6.71 8.88 -10.65
N GLU A 186 -7.07 8.65 -11.90
CA GLU A 186 -6.34 7.81 -12.86
C GLU A 186 -5.00 8.39 -13.33
N ARG A 187 -4.71 9.64 -12.99
CA ARG A 187 -3.40 10.25 -13.22
C ARG A 187 -2.33 9.69 -12.30
N TYR A 188 -2.73 9.11 -11.15
CA TYR A 188 -1.84 8.48 -10.19
C TYR A 188 -1.60 7.00 -10.53
N THR A 189 -0.37 6.66 -10.92
CA THR A 189 0.03 5.25 -11.11
C THR A 189 0.58 4.62 -9.83
N ARG A 190 0.87 5.42 -8.81
CA ARG A 190 1.22 5.03 -7.44
C ARG A 190 0.65 6.08 -6.48
N ALA A 191 0.55 5.72 -5.20
CA ALA A 191 -0.03 6.55 -4.15
C ALA A 191 -1.52 6.91 -4.37
N GLN A 192 -2.22 6.21 -5.25
CA GLN A 192 -3.64 6.39 -5.54
C GLN A 192 -4.51 6.20 -4.28
N ASP A 193 -4.15 5.26 -3.39
CA ASP A 193 -4.87 5.03 -2.13
C ASP A 193 -4.73 6.22 -1.19
N TRP A 194 -3.51 6.73 -1.06
CA TRP A 194 -3.26 7.88 -0.21
C TRP A 194 -4.01 9.12 -0.73
N GLU A 195 -4.01 9.31 -2.04
CA GLU A 195 -4.69 10.42 -2.71
C GLU A 195 -6.21 10.35 -2.50
N LEU A 196 -6.81 9.17 -2.74
CA LEU A 196 -8.23 8.95 -2.48
C LEU A 196 -8.57 9.19 -1.00
N ASN A 197 -7.79 8.62 -0.08
CA ASN A 197 -7.99 8.81 1.36
C ASN A 197 -7.86 10.28 1.77
N HIS A 198 -6.99 11.06 1.12
CA HIS A 198 -6.89 12.49 1.34
C HIS A 198 -8.18 13.22 0.93
N ARG A 199 -8.74 12.92 -0.28
CA ARG A 199 -10.03 13.52 -0.71
C ARG A 199 -11.19 13.09 0.17
N LEU A 200 -11.27 11.83 0.57
CA LEU A 200 -12.28 11.33 1.50
C LEU A 200 -12.23 12.06 2.85
N ARG A 201 -11.05 12.29 3.43
CA ARG A 201 -10.91 13.07 4.66
C ARG A 201 -11.27 14.54 4.45
N LYS A 202 -10.88 15.12 3.33
CA LYS A 202 -11.20 16.50 3.00
C LYS A 202 -12.72 16.73 2.82
N SER A 203 -13.46 15.71 2.42
CA SER A 203 -14.93 15.72 2.38
C SER A 203 -15.62 15.42 3.72
N GLY A 204 -14.85 15.30 4.82
CA GLY A 204 -15.36 15.03 6.16
C GLY A 204 -15.44 13.55 6.52
N GLY A 205 -14.99 12.65 5.66
CA GLY A 205 -14.98 11.21 5.91
C GLY A 205 -13.83 10.79 6.85
N LYS A 206 -14.09 9.78 7.69
CA LYS A 206 -13.10 9.19 8.58
C LYS A 206 -12.44 7.98 7.91
N ILE A 207 -11.11 7.90 7.98
CA ILE A 207 -10.33 6.71 7.60
C ILE A 207 -9.89 6.01 8.88
N TYR A 208 -10.15 4.71 8.99
CA TYR A 208 -9.91 3.99 10.24
C TYR A 208 -9.01 2.78 10.04
N PHE A 209 -8.00 2.68 10.87
CA PHE A 209 -7.08 1.55 10.93
C PHE A 209 -7.50 0.58 12.03
N ASP A 210 -7.57 -0.71 11.71
CA ASP A 210 -7.76 -1.76 12.71
C ASP A 210 -6.73 -2.89 12.49
N PRO A 211 -5.90 -3.23 13.50
CA PRO A 211 -4.86 -4.24 13.35
C PRO A 211 -5.40 -5.67 13.16
N ARG A 212 -6.70 -5.91 13.39
CA ARG A 212 -7.35 -7.18 13.11
C ARG A 212 -7.48 -7.45 11.60
N LEU A 213 -7.61 -6.39 10.78
CA LEU A 213 -7.55 -6.50 9.32
C LEU A 213 -6.10 -6.69 8.89
N GLN A 214 -5.77 -7.86 8.40
CA GLN A 214 -4.42 -8.16 7.93
C GLN A 214 -4.46 -8.68 6.49
N VAL A 215 -3.52 -8.22 5.67
CA VAL A 215 -3.35 -8.69 4.31
C VAL A 215 -1.91 -9.09 4.12
N THR A 216 -1.68 -10.34 3.75
CA THR A 216 -0.32 -10.83 3.49
C THR A 216 0.26 -10.14 2.25
N TYR A 217 1.46 -9.60 2.41
CA TYR A 217 2.22 -8.93 1.37
C TYR A 217 3.59 -9.58 1.21
N ARG A 218 3.95 -9.99 0.01
CA ARG A 218 5.28 -10.53 -0.27
C ARG A 218 6.25 -9.41 -0.68
N PRO A 219 7.36 -9.21 0.06
CA PRO A 219 8.36 -8.20 -0.25
C PRO A 219 9.13 -8.47 -1.55
N ARG A 220 9.90 -7.48 -2.00
CA ARG A 220 10.73 -7.61 -3.19
C ARG A 220 11.90 -8.58 -2.95
N PRO A 221 12.21 -9.46 -3.93
CA PRO A 221 13.15 -10.56 -3.71
C PRO A 221 14.64 -10.18 -3.78
N ASN A 222 14.98 -8.93 -4.14
CA ASN A 222 16.36 -8.46 -4.20
C ASN A 222 16.47 -6.93 -4.05
N LEU A 223 17.70 -6.44 -3.80
CA LEU A 223 17.98 -5.02 -3.58
C LEU A 223 17.59 -4.14 -4.77
N GLY A 224 17.81 -4.57 -6.00
CA GLY A 224 17.47 -3.77 -7.19
C GLY A 224 15.97 -3.53 -7.34
N LYS A 225 15.15 -4.58 -7.13
CA LYS A 225 13.69 -4.46 -7.15
C LYS A 225 13.18 -3.65 -5.96
N LEU A 226 13.81 -3.79 -4.79
CA LEU A 226 13.51 -3.01 -3.59
C LEU A 226 13.82 -1.53 -3.81
N ALA A 227 15.02 -1.19 -4.30
CA ALA A 227 15.41 0.17 -4.63
C ALA A 227 14.44 0.82 -5.63
N LYS A 228 14.10 0.11 -6.71
CA LYS A 228 13.11 0.58 -7.70
C LYS A 228 11.75 0.88 -7.05
N GLN A 229 11.28 0.03 -6.14
CA GLN A 229 10.02 0.23 -5.44
C GLN A 229 10.05 1.48 -4.55
N TYR A 230 11.08 1.63 -3.71
CA TYR A 230 11.20 2.78 -2.82
C TYR A 230 11.47 4.09 -3.55
N PHE A 231 12.23 4.04 -4.65
CA PHE A 231 12.39 5.19 -5.55
C PHE A 231 11.03 5.66 -6.10
N GLN A 232 10.18 4.72 -6.55
CA GLN A 232 8.84 5.08 -7.02
C GLN A 232 7.96 5.63 -5.89
N TYR A 233 8.07 5.10 -4.67
CA TYR A 233 7.34 5.63 -3.52
C TYR A 233 7.73 7.09 -3.22
N GLY A 234 9.01 7.41 -3.18
CA GLY A 234 9.49 8.77 -3.00
C GLY A 234 9.05 9.70 -4.12
N ARG A 235 9.21 9.27 -5.38
CA ARG A 235 8.81 10.01 -6.57
C ARG A 235 7.33 10.37 -6.56
N TRP A 236 6.44 9.41 -6.31
CA TRP A 236 5.01 9.64 -6.29
C TRP A 236 4.55 10.40 -5.04
N ARG A 237 5.24 10.26 -3.93
CA ARG A 237 5.01 11.11 -2.74
C ARG A 237 5.26 12.58 -3.04
N ARG A 238 6.30 12.89 -3.83
CA ARG A 238 6.56 14.27 -4.30
C ARG A 238 5.46 14.77 -5.23
N VAL A 239 4.96 13.91 -6.12
CA VAL A 239 3.80 14.25 -6.98
C VAL A 239 2.58 14.61 -6.13
N VAL A 240 2.23 13.77 -5.15
CA VAL A 240 1.14 14.04 -4.20
C VAL A 240 1.33 15.38 -3.50
N SER A 241 2.54 15.66 -3.00
CA SER A 241 2.81 16.90 -2.25
C SER A 241 2.66 18.17 -3.10
N ARG A 242 2.85 18.06 -4.41
CA ARG A 242 2.62 19.18 -5.36
C ARG A 242 1.16 19.33 -5.74
N SER A 243 0.43 18.23 -5.87
CA SER A 243 -1.00 18.25 -6.21
C SER A 243 -1.86 18.65 -5.02
N HIS A 244 -1.40 18.34 -3.79
CA HIS A 244 -2.10 18.62 -2.54
C HIS A 244 -1.17 19.36 -1.56
N PRO A 245 -1.06 20.71 -1.65
CA PRO A 245 -0.24 21.49 -0.74
C PRO A 245 -0.60 21.24 0.75
N GLY A 246 0.40 21.33 1.63
CA GLY A 246 0.22 21.06 3.07
C GLY A 246 0.26 19.58 3.47
N THR A 247 0.48 18.65 2.54
CA THR A 247 0.51 17.21 2.82
C THR A 247 1.92 16.65 3.10
N VAL A 248 2.94 17.51 3.10
CA VAL A 248 4.31 17.15 3.50
C VAL A 248 4.44 17.20 5.01
N ASN A 249 4.98 16.18 5.62
CA ASN A 249 5.36 16.16 7.03
C ASN A 249 6.83 15.75 7.20
N LEU A 250 7.38 15.92 8.39
CA LEU A 250 8.80 15.64 8.67
C LEU A 250 9.23 14.22 8.33
N ARG A 251 8.37 13.23 8.49
CA ARG A 251 8.70 11.82 8.15
C ARG A 251 8.99 11.64 6.66
N TYR A 252 8.38 12.44 5.77
CA TYR A 252 8.65 12.38 4.33
C TYR A 252 9.91 13.15 3.91
N LEU A 253 10.41 14.01 4.78
CA LEU A 253 11.65 14.74 4.54
C LEU A 253 12.87 14.00 5.11
N ALA A 254 12.69 13.10 6.07
CA ALA A 254 13.80 12.35 6.68
C ALA A 254 14.67 11.59 5.65
N PRO A 255 14.13 10.79 4.69
CA PRO A 255 14.94 10.10 3.71
C PRO A 255 15.69 11.03 2.73
N PRO A 256 15.12 12.12 2.16
CA PRO A 256 15.86 13.09 1.38
C PRO A 256 16.99 13.75 2.18
N PHE A 257 16.73 14.15 3.44
CA PHE A 257 17.77 14.73 4.29
C PHE A 257 18.88 13.73 4.63
N ALA A 258 18.54 12.48 4.92
CA ALA A 258 19.55 11.44 5.15
C ALA A 258 20.45 11.24 3.92
N LEU A 259 19.85 11.20 2.71
CA LEU A 259 20.61 11.06 1.47
C LEU A 259 21.53 12.25 1.24
N VAL A 260 20.97 13.48 1.20
CA VAL A 260 21.76 14.69 0.91
C VAL A 260 22.79 14.92 2.01
N GLY A 261 22.39 14.82 3.28
CA GLY A 261 23.29 15.01 4.42
C GLY A 261 24.46 14.03 4.41
N THR A 262 24.22 12.75 4.13
CA THR A 262 25.28 11.74 4.04
C THR A 262 26.23 12.03 2.87
N LEU A 263 25.70 12.31 1.67
CA LEU A 263 26.55 12.57 0.49
C LEU A 263 27.38 13.86 0.67
N THR A 264 26.75 14.94 1.14
CA THR A 264 27.44 16.20 1.41
C THR A 264 28.50 16.03 2.50
N SER A 265 28.17 15.31 3.57
CA SER A 265 29.09 15.00 4.67
C SER A 265 30.36 14.26 4.18
N LEU A 266 30.18 13.22 3.37
CA LEU A 266 31.29 12.47 2.78
C LEU A 266 32.15 13.35 1.87
N LEU A 267 31.55 14.18 1.03
CA LEU A 267 32.25 15.07 0.13
C LEU A 267 33.06 16.14 0.89
N MET A 268 32.45 16.79 1.87
CA MET A 268 33.10 17.81 2.68
C MET A 268 34.18 17.21 3.58
N GLY A 269 33.99 16.02 4.11
CA GLY A 269 35.02 15.29 4.87
C GLY A 269 36.25 14.97 4.05
N LEU A 270 36.04 14.63 2.76
CA LEU A 270 37.12 14.34 1.83
C LEU A 270 37.85 15.62 1.37
N LEU A 271 37.13 16.71 1.08
CA LEU A 271 37.69 17.89 0.41
C LEU A 271 38.13 19.02 1.37
N ILE A 272 37.54 19.09 2.58
CA ILE A 272 37.72 20.22 3.48
C ILE A 272 38.38 19.79 4.79
N HIS A 273 37.70 18.98 5.60
CA HIS A 273 38.22 18.57 6.91
C HIS A 273 37.49 17.31 7.41
N PRO A 274 38.24 16.33 8.03
CA PRO A 274 37.65 15.07 8.51
C PRO A 274 36.47 15.20 9.47
N ILE A 275 36.32 16.32 10.19
CA ILE A 275 35.19 16.56 11.09
C ILE A 275 33.84 16.48 10.36
N PHE A 276 33.80 16.80 9.07
CA PHE A 276 32.60 16.73 8.25
C PHE A 276 32.13 15.31 7.95
N TYR A 277 32.90 14.25 8.26
CA TYR A 277 32.39 12.87 8.23
C TYR A 277 31.39 12.57 9.35
N LEU A 278 31.26 13.43 10.38
CA LEU A 278 30.43 13.17 11.54
C LEU A 278 28.95 12.89 11.20
N PRO A 279 28.25 13.64 10.32
CA PRO A 279 26.87 13.32 9.96
C PRO A 279 26.72 11.96 9.26
N ALA A 280 27.65 11.60 8.38
CA ALA A 280 27.66 10.28 7.73
C ALA A 280 27.91 9.15 8.75
N ALA A 281 28.81 9.38 9.71
CA ALA A 281 29.09 8.43 10.79
C ALA A 281 27.87 8.25 11.71
N ILE A 282 27.15 9.32 12.03
CA ILE A 282 25.90 9.27 12.81
C ILE A 282 24.85 8.46 12.06
N TYR A 283 24.70 8.67 10.75
CA TYR A 283 23.77 7.87 9.95
C TYR A 283 24.20 6.40 9.89
N GLY A 284 25.50 6.12 9.72
CA GLY A 284 26.03 4.76 9.77
C GLY A 284 25.78 4.06 11.11
N ALA A 285 25.98 4.78 12.21
CA ALA A 285 25.66 4.29 13.56
C ALA A 285 24.15 4.02 13.72
N PHE A 286 23.29 4.91 13.20
CA PHE A 286 21.84 4.70 13.17
C PHE A 286 21.48 3.41 12.40
N ILE A 287 22.07 3.14 11.24
CA ILE A 287 21.84 1.91 10.48
C ILE A 287 22.30 0.68 11.26
N LEU A 288 23.48 0.73 11.85
CA LEU A 288 24.04 -0.36 12.65
C LEU A 288 23.14 -0.70 13.85
N ILE A 289 22.75 0.32 14.61
CA ILE A 289 21.85 0.17 15.76
C ILE A 289 20.50 -0.35 15.32
N SER A 290 19.93 0.21 14.24
CA SER A 290 18.64 -0.24 13.70
C SER A 290 18.69 -1.72 13.29
N ALA A 291 19.74 -2.14 12.61
CA ALA A 291 19.94 -3.53 12.21
C ALA A 291 20.07 -4.46 13.42
N LEU A 292 20.77 -4.03 14.49
CA LEU A 292 20.87 -4.80 15.75
C LEU A 292 19.51 -5.00 16.43
N PHE A 293 18.65 -3.96 16.47
CA PHE A 293 17.35 -4.06 17.10
C PHE A 293 16.33 -4.86 16.27
N ILE A 294 16.45 -4.86 14.93
CA ILE A 294 15.50 -5.51 14.04
C ILE A 294 15.86 -6.98 13.80
N ALA A 295 17.17 -7.29 13.68
CA ALA A 295 17.64 -8.60 13.28
C ALA A 295 17.33 -9.70 14.32
N LYS A 296 16.87 -10.84 13.82
CA LYS A 296 16.65 -12.06 14.60
C LYS A 296 17.76 -13.11 14.40
N SER A 297 18.71 -12.82 13.50
CA SER A 297 19.87 -13.69 13.22
C SER A 297 21.05 -12.88 12.65
N PRO A 298 22.30 -13.39 12.75
CA PRO A 298 23.48 -12.72 12.17
C PRO A 298 23.36 -12.47 10.65
N ARG A 299 22.75 -13.39 9.91
CA ARG A 299 22.52 -13.22 8.46
C ARG A 299 21.52 -12.11 8.15
N GLU A 300 20.46 -12.03 8.95
CA GLU A 300 19.46 -10.96 8.83
C GLU A 300 20.08 -9.61 9.15
N PHE A 301 20.90 -9.52 10.18
CA PHE A 301 21.68 -8.34 10.53
C PHE A 301 22.51 -7.84 9.35
N ILE A 302 23.32 -8.70 8.72
CA ILE A 302 24.12 -8.33 7.54
C ILE A 302 23.23 -7.84 6.39
N SER A 303 22.10 -8.51 6.15
CA SER A 303 21.17 -8.10 5.11
C SER A 303 20.55 -6.73 5.38
N LEU A 304 20.20 -6.44 6.64
CA LEU A 304 19.60 -5.17 7.06
C LEU A 304 20.55 -3.98 6.89
N LEU A 305 21.87 -4.17 7.03
CA LEU A 305 22.87 -3.13 6.75
C LEU A 305 22.82 -2.62 5.31
N ALA A 306 22.37 -3.43 4.37
CA ALA A 306 22.16 -3.03 2.98
C ALA A 306 20.70 -2.61 2.70
N ILE A 307 19.72 -3.31 3.28
CA ILE A 307 18.29 -3.10 3.04
C ILE A 307 17.85 -1.72 3.52
N ILE A 308 18.15 -1.35 4.78
CA ILE A 308 17.65 -0.10 5.37
C ILE A 308 18.15 1.13 4.60
N PRO A 309 19.45 1.29 4.33
CA PRO A 309 19.93 2.45 3.55
C PRO A 309 19.40 2.41 2.10
N THR A 310 19.22 1.23 1.49
CA THR A 310 18.59 1.12 0.17
C THR A 310 17.18 1.70 0.19
N MET A 311 16.37 1.37 1.20
CA MET A 311 15.01 1.90 1.35
C MET A 311 15.03 3.42 1.52
N HIS A 312 15.87 3.95 2.42
CA HIS A 312 15.97 5.38 2.70
C HIS A 312 16.48 6.17 1.50
N PHE A 313 17.61 5.76 0.92
CA PHE A 313 18.27 6.52 -0.15
C PHE A 313 17.51 6.45 -1.46
N ALA A 314 16.96 5.27 -1.82
CA ALA A 314 16.13 5.16 -3.01
C ALA A 314 14.87 6.01 -2.89
N TRP A 315 14.22 6.01 -1.72
CA TRP A 315 13.05 6.86 -1.47
C TRP A 315 13.43 8.35 -1.53
N GLY A 316 14.52 8.77 -0.87
CA GLY A 316 15.04 10.13 -0.89
C GLY A 316 15.38 10.61 -2.28
N ALA A 317 16.09 9.81 -3.06
CA ALA A 317 16.43 10.09 -4.46
C ALA A 317 15.17 10.25 -5.32
N GLY A 318 14.20 9.35 -5.17
CA GLY A 318 12.93 9.45 -5.89
C GLY A 318 12.16 10.72 -5.57
N PHE A 319 12.14 11.14 -4.30
CA PHE A 319 11.49 12.38 -3.88
C PHE A 319 12.19 13.63 -4.45
N LEU A 320 13.51 13.68 -4.38
CA LEU A 320 14.30 14.83 -4.84
C LEU A 320 14.27 14.98 -6.38
N THR A 321 14.40 13.88 -7.10
CA THR A 321 14.50 13.88 -8.57
C THR A 321 13.18 13.88 -9.29
N SER A 322 12.04 13.81 -8.58
CA SER A 322 10.72 13.83 -9.21
C SER A 322 10.43 15.17 -9.85
N THR A 323 10.28 15.20 -11.15
CA THR A 323 9.89 16.37 -11.94
C THR A 323 8.40 16.38 -12.31
N LYS A 324 7.70 15.24 -12.14
CA LYS A 324 6.30 15.07 -12.56
C LYS A 324 5.37 16.01 -11.79
N VAL A 325 4.57 16.74 -12.53
CA VAL A 325 3.43 17.54 -12.04
C VAL A 325 2.18 16.99 -12.72
N LEU A 326 1.13 16.77 -11.97
CA LEU A 326 -0.19 16.44 -12.51
C LEU A 326 -0.93 17.75 -12.79
N ARG A 327 -1.22 18.00 -14.04
CA ARG A 327 -2.04 19.12 -14.50
C ARG A 327 -3.48 18.67 -14.70
#